data_34643540626da2b3a64e190252eb52b1
#
_entry.id   34643540626da2b3a64e190252eb52b1
#
_cell.length_a   1.000
_cell.length_b   1.000
_cell.length_c   1.000
_cell.angle_alpha   90.00
_cell.angle_beta   90.00
_cell.angle_gamma   90.00
#
_symmetry.space_group_name_H-M   'P 1'
#
loop_
_entity.id
_entity.type
_entity.pdbx_description
1 polymer ?
#
loop_
_entity_poly.entity_id
_entity_poly.type
_entity_poly.pdbx_seq_one_letter_code
_entity_poly.pdbx_strand_id
1 'polypeptide(L)'
;MKRAGKMLVIGLFSLLLSGCMFTTPETSLYRLPKLAGEYESLESQIDALLTNGAEYAAPTSGSNLQSVQMIDLDGDGSEEAVAFFRRASDKKPMKIYIFKADGDSYERYAVIEGASSQIYSVNYADLDGDGLKEILVGYKSSSDVQGLAIYPLSPGTPESLLTTGYSRYANLDMNGDGKQELLIICSDEESTARVDYYDWDDGALHAKSSLRLSASVAELSRLTAGTLTGGENALFVTGVTGDNLTVTDVLALKGGRLQNIALGADANQVPAVLRSDLKKR
;
A
#
# COMPACT_ATOMS: atom_id res chain seq x y z
N MET A 1 66.86 -41.47 24.80
CA MET A 1 66.18 -40.38 24.07
C MET A 1 64.86 -40.79 23.37
N LYS A 2 64.50 -42.08 23.16
CA LYS A 2 63.28 -42.50 22.44
C LYS A 2 61.98 -42.55 23.31
N ARG A 3 62.08 -42.49 24.66
CA ARG A 3 60.88 -42.51 25.53
C ARG A 3 60.32 -41.15 25.87
N ALA A 4 61.12 -40.10 25.87
CA ALA A 4 60.64 -38.72 26.12
C ALA A 4 59.80 -38.17 24.95
N GLY A 5 60.13 -38.54 23.70
CA GLY A 5 59.34 -38.08 22.49
C GLY A 5 57.95 -38.68 22.42
N LYS A 6 57.71 -39.90 22.89
CA LYS A 6 56.40 -40.54 22.91
C LYS A 6 55.46 -39.95 23.96
N MET A 7 55.97 -39.50 25.11
CA MET A 7 55.15 -38.82 26.11
C MET A 7 54.75 -37.40 25.68
N LEU A 8 55.60 -36.70 24.93
CA LEU A 8 55.29 -35.35 24.42
C LEU A 8 54.20 -35.40 23.34
N VAL A 9 54.22 -36.42 22.46
CA VAL A 9 53.20 -36.59 21.41
C VAL A 9 51.82 -36.95 21.99
N ILE A 10 51.79 -37.78 23.07
CA ILE A 10 50.54 -38.14 23.74
C ILE A 10 49.99 -36.95 24.51
N GLY A 11 50.80 -36.10 25.12
CA GLY A 11 50.37 -34.86 25.78
C GLY A 11 49.81 -33.80 24.79
N LEU A 12 50.38 -33.71 23.59
CA LEU A 12 49.93 -32.79 22.57
C LEU A 12 48.60 -33.23 21.91
N PHE A 13 48.39 -34.56 21.82
CA PHE A 13 47.14 -35.12 21.26
C PHE A 13 45.96 -35.02 22.25
N SER A 14 46.20 -35.00 23.56
CA SER A 14 45.18 -34.81 24.59
C SER A 14 44.69 -33.34 24.66
N LEU A 15 45.52 -32.38 24.25
CA LEU A 15 45.13 -30.95 24.18
C LEU A 15 44.27 -30.62 22.97
N LEU A 16 44.24 -31.46 21.94
CA LEU A 16 43.41 -31.27 20.75
C LEU A 16 41.99 -31.85 20.92
N LEU A 17 41.71 -32.58 21.98
CA LEU A 17 40.40 -33.18 22.28
C LEU A 17 39.57 -32.38 23.30
N SER A 18 40.07 -31.23 23.78
CA SER A 18 39.25 -30.25 24.51
C SER A 18 38.45 -29.39 23.53
N GLY A 19 37.81 -30.03 22.56
CA GLY A 19 36.80 -29.42 21.68
C GLY A 19 35.63 -28.93 22.52
N CYS A 20 35.30 -27.72 22.32
CA CYS A 20 34.25 -26.90 22.89
C CYS A 20 33.03 -27.72 23.35
N MET A 21 32.94 -28.00 24.66
CA MET A 21 31.65 -28.27 25.29
C MET A 21 30.90 -26.94 25.47
N PHE A 22 30.51 -26.31 24.37
CA PHE A 22 29.40 -25.37 24.40
C PHE A 22 28.11 -26.21 24.35
N THR A 23 27.71 -26.75 25.48
CA THR A 23 26.35 -27.21 25.68
C THR A 23 25.47 -25.97 25.78
N THR A 24 25.09 -25.41 24.66
CA THR A 24 23.90 -24.56 24.62
C THR A 24 22.74 -25.47 25.02
N PRO A 25 21.98 -25.18 26.09
CA PRO A 25 20.85 -26.02 26.47
C PRO A 25 19.93 -26.11 25.27
N GLU A 26 19.50 -27.31 24.89
CA GLU A 26 18.60 -27.54 23.73
C GLU A 26 17.34 -26.65 23.75
N THR A 27 16.90 -26.23 24.92
CA THR A 27 15.80 -25.29 25.12
C THR A 27 16.08 -23.90 24.53
N SER A 28 17.33 -23.51 24.28
CA SER A 28 17.65 -22.21 23.65
C SER A 28 17.56 -22.26 22.12
N LEU A 29 17.64 -23.45 21.53
CA LEU A 29 17.54 -23.65 20.09
C LEU A 29 16.07 -23.58 19.58
N TYR A 30 15.11 -23.75 20.50
CA TYR A 30 13.67 -23.69 20.20
C TYR A 30 13.01 -22.40 20.69
N ARG A 31 13.77 -21.43 21.19
CA ARG A 31 13.23 -20.10 21.47
C ARG A 31 13.04 -19.41 20.14
N LEU A 32 11.79 -19.02 19.87
CA LEU A 32 11.50 -18.05 18.82
C LEU A 32 12.41 -16.83 19.02
N PRO A 33 12.93 -16.21 17.95
CA PRO A 33 13.67 -14.96 18.08
C PRO A 33 12.85 -14.01 18.96
N LYS A 34 13.48 -13.45 19.99
CA LYS A 34 12.83 -12.43 20.80
C LYS A 34 12.63 -11.21 19.89
N LEU A 35 11.40 -10.75 19.79
CA LEU A 35 11.13 -9.47 19.13
C LEU A 35 11.95 -8.37 19.82
N ALA A 36 12.37 -7.36 19.08
CA ALA A 36 12.93 -6.16 19.65
C ALA A 36 11.91 -5.56 20.63
N GLY A 37 12.37 -4.97 21.75
CA GLY A 37 11.49 -4.54 22.85
C GLY A 37 10.35 -3.61 22.41
N GLU A 38 10.60 -2.81 21.36
CA GLU A 38 9.60 -1.95 20.74
C GLU A 38 8.38 -2.72 20.21
N TYR A 39 8.59 -3.89 19.60
CA TYR A 39 7.51 -4.72 19.06
C TYR A 39 6.76 -5.53 20.13
N GLU A 40 7.33 -5.71 21.34
CA GLU A 40 6.63 -6.39 22.44
C GLU A 40 5.37 -5.59 22.88
N SER A 41 5.43 -4.26 22.84
CA SER A 41 4.29 -3.39 23.14
C SER A 41 3.19 -3.47 22.06
N LEU A 42 3.59 -3.49 20.79
CA LEU A 42 2.68 -3.65 19.65
C LEU A 42 1.99 -5.01 19.70
N GLU A 43 2.74 -6.10 19.90
CA GLU A 43 2.21 -7.45 20.03
C GLU A 43 1.18 -7.53 21.16
N SER A 44 1.49 -6.97 22.33
CA SER A 44 0.58 -6.95 23.48
C SER A 44 -0.75 -6.23 23.17
N GLN A 45 -0.71 -5.10 22.45
CA GLN A 45 -1.91 -4.38 22.04
C GLN A 45 -2.73 -5.16 21.00
N ILE A 46 -2.06 -5.78 20.03
CA ILE A 46 -2.71 -6.63 19.02
C ILE A 46 -3.38 -7.84 19.72
N ASP A 47 -2.68 -8.52 20.62
CA ASP A 47 -3.21 -9.65 21.38
C ASP A 47 -4.43 -9.25 22.21
N ALA A 48 -4.44 -8.06 22.80
CA ALA A 48 -5.59 -7.53 23.51
C ALA A 48 -6.80 -7.36 22.57
N LEU A 49 -6.60 -6.91 21.33
CA LEU A 49 -7.67 -6.81 20.34
C LEU A 49 -8.23 -8.19 19.97
N LEU A 50 -7.35 -9.17 19.70
CA LEU A 50 -7.73 -10.54 19.36
C LEU A 50 -8.50 -11.20 20.53
N THR A 51 -8.01 -11.06 21.75
CA THR A 51 -8.67 -11.58 22.96
C THR A 51 -10.07 -10.98 23.15
N ASN A 52 -10.28 -9.72 22.74
CA ASN A 52 -11.55 -9.03 22.79
C ASN A 52 -12.44 -9.31 21.57
N GLY A 53 -12.17 -10.36 20.79
CA GLY A 53 -13.02 -10.86 19.71
C GLY A 53 -12.82 -10.13 18.36
N ALA A 54 -11.71 -9.44 18.17
CA ALA A 54 -11.30 -9.02 16.84
C ALA A 54 -10.63 -10.19 16.09
N GLU A 55 -10.75 -10.20 14.78
CA GLU A 55 -10.10 -11.15 13.88
C GLU A 55 -9.29 -10.36 12.85
N TYR A 56 -8.16 -10.90 12.41
CA TYR A 56 -7.41 -10.29 11.33
C TYR A 56 -8.24 -10.21 10.05
N ALA A 57 -8.17 -9.07 9.36
CA ALA A 57 -8.92 -8.80 8.14
C ALA A 57 -8.03 -8.10 7.10
N ALA A 58 -6.99 -8.79 6.67
CA ALA A 58 -6.05 -8.28 5.66
C ALA A 58 -6.76 -7.83 4.38
N PRO A 59 -6.23 -6.81 3.68
CA PRO A 59 -6.67 -6.48 2.34
C PRO A 59 -6.55 -7.67 1.39
N THR A 60 -7.48 -7.82 0.45
CA THR A 60 -7.57 -9.01 -0.42
C THR A 60 -7.04 -8.79 -1.82
N SER A 61 -6.66 -7.55 -2.16
CA SER A 61 -6.16 -7.15 -3.47
C SER A 61 -5.13 -6.01 -3.35
N GLY A 62 -4.37 -5.79 -4.41
CA GLY A 62 -3.31 -4.77 -4.44
C GLY A 62 -1.96 -5.32 -4.01
N SER A 63 -1.04 -4.43 -3.65
CA SER A 63 0.33 -4.78 -3.21
C SER A 63 0.46 -4.97 -1.70
N ASN A 64 -0.42 -4.36 -0.92
CA ASN A 64 -0.36 -4.31 0.54
C ASN A 64 -1.35 -5.33 1.14
N LEU A 65 -0.93 -6.60 1.22
CA LEU A 65 -1.80 -7.73 1.59
C LEU A 65 -1.61 -8.23 3.03
N GLN A 66 -0.69 -7.66 3.79
CA GLN A 66 -0.40 -8.09 5.16
C GLN A 66 -1.48 -7.58 6.12
N SER A 67 -1.76 -8.37 7.15
CA SER A 67 -2.69 -7.98 8.23
C SER A 67 -2.12 -6.90 9.14
N VAL A 68 -0.80 -6.78 9.20
CA VAL A 68 -0.05 -5.71 9.86
C VAL A 68 1.00 -5.24 8.88
N GLN A 69 1.04 -3.96 8.62
CA GLN A 69 1.97 -3.33 7.67
C GLN A 69 2.78 -2.29 8.43
N MET A 70 4.08 -2.32 8.22
CA MET A 70 5.00 -1.33 8.75
C MET A 70 5.31 -0.34 7.64
N ILE A 71 5.04 0.94 7.89
CA ILE A 71 5.20 1.99 6.89
C ILE A 71 5.39 3.35 7.57
N ASP A 72 6.38 4.10 7.12
CA ASP A 72 6.57 5.49 7.50
C ASP A 72 5.45 6.35 6.85
N LEU A 73 4.44 6.69 7.65
CA LEU A 73 3.27 7.46 7.19
C LEU A 73 3.47 8.96 7.32
N ASP A 74 4.31 9.42 8.25
CA ASP A 74 4.51 10.85 8.52
C ASP A 74 5.88 11.39 8.10
N GLY A 75 6.71 10.55 7.46
CA GLY A 75 7.98 10.96 6.89
C GLY A 75 9.07 11.24 7.93
N ASP A 76 8.90 10.82 9.19
CA ASP A 76 9.88 11.05 10.26
C ASP A 76 11.02 10.02 10.28
N GLY A 77 10.91 8.97 9.46
CA GLY A 77 11.87 7.88 9.33
C GLY A 77 11.59 6.69 10.27
N SER A 78 10.59 6.80 11.14
CA SER A 78 10.06 5.69 11.93
C SER A 78 8.87 5.07 11.19
N GLU A 79 8.63 3.78 11.38
CA GLU A 79 7.48 3.13 10.73
C GLU A 79 6.28 3.06 11.67
N GLU A 80 5.10 3.50 11.22
CA GLU A 80 3.84 3.21 11.85
C GLU A 80 3.41 1.78 11.55
N ALA A 81 2.75 1.13 12.53
CA ALA A 81 2.09 -0.14 12.33
C ALA A 81 0.62 0.08 11.95
N VAL A 82 0.23 -0.33 10.75
CA VAL A 82 -1.16 -0.31 10.28
C VAL A 82 -1.72 -1.72 10.34
N ALA A 83 -2.67 -1.97 11.24
CA ALA A 83 -3.19 -3.30 11.50
C ALA A 83 -4.70 -3.40 11.17
N PHE A 84 -5.06 -4.43 10.41
CA PHE A 84 -6.39 -4.63 9.85
C PHE A 84 -7.15 -5.70 10.61
N PHE A 85 -8.32 -5.33 11.13
CA PHE A 85 -9.17 -6.23 11.91
C PHE A 85 -10.62 -6.15 11.49
N ARG A 86 -11.34 -7.21 11.82
CA ARG A 86 -12.80 -7.29 11.76
C ARG A 86 -13.33 -7.64 13.14
N ARG A 87 -14.37 -6.92 13.56
CA ARG A 87 -15.17 -7.25 14.74
C ARG A 87 -16.63 -7.37 14.31
N ALA A 88 -17.07 -8.61 14.11
CA ALA A 88 -18.38 -8.89 13.51
C ALA A 88 -19.59 -8.37 14.33
N SER A 89 -19.41 -8.17 15.64
CA SER A 89 -20.45 -7.63 16.53
C SER A 89 -20.70 -6.13 16.38
N ASP A 90 -19.77 -5.41 15.75
CA ASP A 90 -19.82 -3.96 15.65
C ASP A 90 -20.65 -3.50 14.44
N LYS A 91 -21.29 -2.34 14.55
CA LYS A 91 -22.02 -1.71 13.44
C LYS A 91 -21.09 -1.35 12.27
N LYS A 92 -19.84 -1.01 12.59
CA LYS A 92 -18.76 -0.80 11.62
C LYS A 92 -17.71 -1.88 11.87
N PRO A 93 -17.86 -3.07 11.25
CA PRO A 93 -17.05 -4.23 11.60
C PRO A 93 -15.59 -4.14 11.20
N MET A 94 -15.29 -3.41 10.12
CA MET A 94 -13.91 -3.26 9.65
C MET A 94 -13.20 -2.17 10.45
N LYS A 95 -12.04 -2.49 10.99
CA LYS A 95 -11.21 -1.60 11.80
C LYS A 95 -9.79 -1.60 11.25
N ILE A 96 -9.25 -0.40 11.07
CA ILE A 96 -7.83 -0.22 10.74
C ILE A 96 -7.23 0.55 11.91
N TYR A 97 -6.36 -0.10 12.66
CA TYR A 97 -5.63 0.51 13.77
C TYR A 97 -4.30 1.03 13.27
N ILE A 98 -3.98 2.25 13.64
CA ILE A 98 -2.69 2.87 13.38
C ILE A 98 -2.00 3.05 14.72
N PHE A 99 -0.79 2.47 14.84
CA PHE A 99 0.04 2.60 16.01
C PHE A 99 1.30 3.36 15.61
N LYS A 100 1.66 4.37 16.40
CA LYS A 100 2.90 5.14 16.23
C LYS A 100 3.94 4.68 17.24
N ALA A 101 5.21 4.72 16.81
CA ALA A 101 6.33 4.53 17.72
C ALA A 101 6.42 5.71 18.70
N ASP A 102 6.61 5.39 19.99
CA ASP A 102 6.91 6.35 21.06
C ASP A 102 8.06 5.80 21.91
N GLY A 103 9.28 6.22 21.60
CA GLY A 103 10.50 5.66 22.17
C GLY A 103 10.64 4.17 21.85
N ASP A 104 10.69 3.33 22.90
CA ASP A 104 10.81 1.87 22.77
C ASP A 104 9.43 1.16 22.77
N SER A 105 8.36 1.85 22.43
CA SER A 105 6.99 1.31 22.45
C SER A 105 6.16 1.81 21.27
N TYR A 106 5.06 1.10 21.00
CA TYR A 106 4.02 1.55 20.07
C TYR A 106 2.78 1.96 20.86
N GLU A 107 2.19 3.10 20.49
CA GLU A 107 0.92 3.56 21.05
C GLU A 107 -0.14 3.69 19.96
N ARG A 108 -1.38 3.38 20.32
CA ARG A 108 -2.51 3.53 19.40
C ARG A 108 -2.74 5.01 19.08
N TYR A 109 -2.51 5.38 17.85
CA TYR A 109 -2.68 6.74 17.34
C TYR A 109 -4.09 6.98 16.79
N ALA A 110 -4.59 6.07 15.93
CA ALA A 110 -5.89 6.22 15.27
C ALA A 110 -6.61 4.88 15.07
N VAL A 111 -7.93 4.96 14.87
CA VAL A 111 -8.77 3.83 14.45
C VAL A 111 -9.72 4.31 13.36
N ILE A 112 -9.53 3.80 12.14
CA ILE A 112 -10.47 3.99 11.03
C ILE A 112 -11.54 2.91 11.10
N GLU A 113 -12.81 3.30 11.01
CA GLU A 113 -13.94 2.40 11.10
C GLU A 113 -14.74 2.35 9.80
N GLY A 114 -14.88 1.15 9.23
CA GLY A 114 -15.62 0.89 7.99
C GLY A 114 -16.87 0.04 8.21
N ALA A 115 -17.97 0.42 7.58
CA ALA A 115 -19.23 -0.33 7.61
C ALA A 115 -19.29 -1.50 6.60
N SER A 116 -18.30 -1.61 5.71
CA SER A 116 -18.23 -2.67 4.70
C SER A 116 -17.96 -4.04 5.30
N SER A 117 -18.17 -5.09 4.53
CA SER A 117 -17.89 -6.46 4.95
C SER A 117 -16.43 -6.87 4.79
N GLN A 118 -15.67 -6.15 3.96
CA GLN A 118 -14.31 -6.51 3.57
C GLN A 118 -13.49 -5.28 3.17
N ILE A 119 -12.21 -5.26 3.55
CA ILE A 119 -11.20 -4.38 2.97
C ILE A 119 -10.69 -5.06 1.71
N TYR A 120 -10.88 -4.41 0.57
CA TYR A 120 -10.45 -4.92 -0.72
C TYR A 120 -9.00 -4.56 -1.01
N SER A 121 -8.64 -3.28 -0.84
CA SER A 121 -7.28 -2.78 -1.06
C SER A 121 -6.95 -1.67 -0.08
N VAL A 122 -5.67 -1.45 0.15
CA VAL A 122 -5.16 -0.28 0.86
C VAL A 122 -3.96 0.29 0.12
N ASN A 123 -3.84 1.61 0.10
CA ASN A 123 -2.69 2.32 -0.42
C ASN A 123 -2.44 3.56 0.44
N TYR A 124 -1.27 4.17 0.27
CA TYR A 124 -0.83 5.32 1.04
C TYR A 124 -0.23 6.35 0.10
N ALA A 125 -0.65 7.60 0.20
CA ALA A 125 -0.25 8.66 -0.70
C ALA A 125 -0.34 10.01 -0.01
N ASP A 126 0.64 10.87 -0.19
CA ASP A 126 0.59 12.27 0.22
C ASP A 126 -0.20 13.04 -0.87
N LEU A 127 -1.46 13.31 -0.60
CA LEU A 127 -2.38 13.95 -1.55
C LEU A 127 -2.45 15.47 -1.36
N ASP A 128 -2.14 15.97 -0.18
CA ASP A 128 -2.21 17.41 0.13
C ASP A 128 -0.85 18.10 0.21
N GLY A 129 0.24 17.31 0.19
CA GLY A 129 1.61 17.81 0.19
C GLY A 129 2.11 18.27 1.55
N ASP A 130 1.47 17.83 2.64
CA ASP A 130 1.90 18.16 4.00
C ASP A 130 2.99 17.23 4.55
N GLY A 131 3.35 16.18 3.79
CA GLY A 131 4.33 15.16 4.13
C GLY A 131 3.73 13.96 4.88
N LEU A 132 2.46 14.03 5.30
CA LEU A 132 1.74 12.91 5.86
C LEU A 132 1.04 12.13 4.74
N LYS A 133 1.00 10.80 4.84
CA LYS A 133 0.30 10.01 3.82
C LYS A 133 -1.13 9.74 4.23
N GLU A 134 -2.06 10.10 3.35
CA GLU A 134 -3.44 9.65 3.47
C GLU A 134 -3.54 8.14 3.28
N ILE A 135 -4.53 7.55 3.94
CA ILE A 135 -4.86 6.13 3.85
C ILE A 135 -6.02 5.94 2.88
N LEU A 136 -5.75 5.37 1.70
CA LEU A 136 -6.72 5.09 0.66
C LEU A 136 -7.24 3.67 0.84
N VAL A 137 -8.49 3.53 1.27
CA VAL A 137 -9.10 2.23 1.60
C VAL A 137 -10.17 1.86 0.58
N GLY A 138 -9.89 0.84 -0.21
CA GLY A 138 -10.89 0.21 -1.06
C GLY A 138 -11.71 -0.79 -0.27
N TYR A 139 -13.01 -0.56 -0.16
CA TYR A 139 -13.97 -1.46 0.47
C TYR A 139 -14.74 -2.25 -0.58
N LYS A 140 -15.14 -3.47 -0.22
CA LYS A 140 -16.03 -4.30 -1.03
C LYS A 140 -17.22 -4.76 -0.19
N SER A 141 -18.42 -4.43 -0.64
CA SER A 141 -19.66 -4.79 0.06
C SER A 141 -20.34 -6.01 -0.55
N SER A 142 -20.22 -6.20 -1.87
CA SER A 142 -20.74 -7.34 -2.62
C SER A 142 -19.82 -7.60 -3.81
N SER A 143 -20.17 -8.57 -4.67
CA SER A 143 -19.33 -8.95 -5.81
C SER A 143 -18.95 -7.76 -6.71
N ASP A 144 -19.86 -6.80 -6.88
CA ASP A 144 -19.72 -5.76 -7.90
C ASP A 144 -19.67 -4.33 -7.33
N VAL A 145 -19.94 -4.15 -6.02
CA VAL A 145 -19.95 -2.83 -5.38
C VAL A 145 -18.66 -2.62 -4.61
N GLN A 146 -17.84 -1.70 -5.12
CA GLN A 146 -16.62 -1.25 -4.47
C GLN A 146 -16.72 0.24 -4.13
N GLY A 147 -16.30 0.60 -2.92
CA GLY A 147 -16.21 1.97 -2.45
C GLY A 147 -14.78 2.31 -2.08
N LEU A 148 -14.31 3.49 -2.46
CA LEU A 148 -13.04 4.06 -2.04
C LEU A 148 -13.32 5.11 -0.96
N ALA A 149 -12.64 5.01 0.17
CA ALA A 149 -12.62 6.05 1.18
C ALA A 149 -11.19 6.46 1.47
N ILE A 150 -10.96 7.75 1.63
CA ILE A 150 -9.64 8.35 1.89
C ILE A 150 -9.68 8.98 3.25
N TYR A 151 -8.70 8.66 4.08
CA TYR A 151 -8.62 9.15 5.46
C TYR A 151 -7.30 9.89 5.69
N PRO A 152 -7.32 11.01 6.40
CA PRO A 152 -6.10 11.69 6.81
C PRO A 152 -5.38 10.90 7.90
N LEU A 153 -4.08 11.07 8.00
CA LEU A 153 -3.31 10.61 9.15
C LEU A 153 -3.53 11.56 10.34
N SER A 154 -4.61 11.35 11.08
CA SER A 154 -4.95 12.17 12.25
C SER A 154 -5.36 11.31 13.45
N PRO A 155 -5.13 11.79 14.70
CA PRO A 155 -5.37 10.99 15.89
C PRO A 155 -6.85 10.70 16.13
N GLY A 156 -7.13 9.62 16.86
CA GLY A 156 -8.47 9.25 17.27
C GLY A 156 -9.24 8.46 16.23
N THR A 157 -10.39 8.96 15.79
CA THR A 157 -11.22 8.32 14.74
C THR A 157 -11.42 9.31 13.62
N PRO A 158 -10.51 9.31 12.60
CA PRO A 158 -10.57 10.26 11.52
C PRO A 158 -11.84 10.08 10.67
N GLU A 159 -12.42 11.19 10.24
CA GLU A 159 -13.46 11.21 9.22
C GLU A 159 -12.83 11.14 7.82
N SER A 160 -13.57 10.54 6.87
CA SER A 160 -13.07 10.43 5.49
C SER A 160 -13.08 11.77 4.77
N LEU A 161 -11.98 12.09 4.10
CA LEU A 161 -11.84 13.25 3.21
C LEU A 161 -12.67 13.07 1.93
N LEU A 162 -12.77 11.84 1.45
CA LEU A 162 -13.55 11.48 0.26
C LEU A 162 -14.13 10.08 0.43
N THR A 163 -15.38 9.90 0.01
CA THR A 163 -15.98 8.56 -0.16
C THR A 163 -16.71 8.52 -1.51
N THR A 164 -16.35 7.57 -2.36
CA THR A 164 -16.93 7.42 -3.70
C THR A 164 -16.93 5.98 -4.17
N GLY A 165 -17.77 5.66 -5.17
CA GLY A 165 -17.67 4.41 -5.89
C GLY A 165 -16.46 4.38 -6.82
N TYR A 166 -15.85 3.22 -7.01
CA TYR A 166 -14.75 3.04 -7.96
C TYR A 166 -14.71 1.63 -8.54
N SER A 167 -14.07 1.50 -9.67
CA SER A 167 -13.69 0.21 -10.24
C SER A 167 -12.17 0.02 -10.21
N ARG A 168 -11.45 1.10 -10.50
CA ARG A 168 -9.98 1.19 -10.38
C ARG A 168 -9.61 2.61 -9.98
N TYR A 169 -8.43 2.79 -9.42
CA TYR A 169 -7.84 4.10 -9.20
C TYR A 169 -6.32 4.07 -9.37
N ALA A 170 -5.76 5.22 -9.57
CA ALA A 170 -4.31 5.46 -9.55
C ALA A 170 -4.04 6.80 -8.87
N ASN A 171 -2.90 6.89 -8.19
CA ASN A 171 -2.39 8.13 -7.63
C ASN A 171 -0.99 8.37 -8.19
N LEU A 172 -0.72 9.57 -8.65
CA LEU A 172 0.58 10.00 -9.16
C LEU A 172 0.62 11.52 -9.24
N ASP A 173 1.81 12.08 -9.09
CA ASP A 173 2.04 13.50 -9.33
C ASP A 173 1.96 13.79 -10.83
N MET A 174 0.81 14.27 -11.30
CA MET A 174 0.52 14.53 -12.72
C MET A 174 1.04 15.91 -13.17
N ASN A 175 1.07 16.87 -12.26
CA ASN A 175 1.40 18.25 -12.54
C ASN A 175 2.85 18.62 -12.21
N GLY A 176 3.56 17.78 -11.44
CA GLY A 176 4.96 17.96 -11.05
C GLY A 176 5.13 18.91 -9.84
N ASP A 177 4.10 19.11 -9.03
CA ASP A 177 4.15 19.97 -7.84
C ASP A 177 4.58 19.26 -6.55
N GLY A 178 4.78 17.93 -6.62
CA GLY A 178 5.21 17.08 -5.51
C GLY A 178 4.06 16.43 -4.74
N LYS A 179 2.83 16.86 -4.93
CA LYS A 179 1.62 16.19 -4.41
C LYS A 179 1.17 15.10 -5.37
N GLN A 180 0.41 14.15 -4.86
CA GLN A 180 -0.15 13.11 -5.72
C GLN A 180 -1.62 13.41 -6.00
N GLU A 181 -1.95 13.52 -7.28
CA GLU A 181 -3.35 13.57 -7.68
C GLU A 181 -3.96 12.18 -7.77
N LEU A 182 -5.29 12.14 -7.67
CA LEU A 182 -6.06 10.90 -7.69
C LEU A 182 -6.90 10.81 -8.96
N LEU A 183 -6.76 9.70 -9.68
CA LEU A 183 -7.57 9.34 -10.84
C LEU A 183 -8.46 8.17 -10.49
N ILE A 184 -9.77 8.38 -10.46
CA ILE A 184 -10.75 7.35 -10.12
C ILE A 184 -11.48 6.95 -11.40
N ILE A 185 -11.46 5.65 -11.70
CA ILE A 185 -12.13 5.07 -12.86
C ILE A 185 -13.39 4.34 -12.38
N CYS A 186 -14.51 4.67 -12.97
CA CYS A 186 -15.81 4.06 -12.74
C CYS A 186 -16.55 3.83 -14.06
N SER A 187 -17.59 2.99 -14.06
CA SER A 187 -18.52 2.92 -15.16
C SER A 187 -19.42 4.15 -15.17
N ASP A 188 -19.69 4.70 -16.34
CA ASP A 188 -20.74 5.68 -16.53
C ASP A 188 -22.11 5.00 -16.81
N GLU A 189 -23.14 5.80 -17.05
CA GLU A 189 -24.50 5.33 -17.33
C GLU A 189 -24.59 4.47 -18.61
N GLU A 190 -23.67 4.63 -19.55
CA GLU A 190 -23.59 3.91 -20.81
C GLU A 190 -22.65 2.67 -20.72
N SER A 191 -22.21 2.31 -19.50
CA SER A 191 -21.26 1.22 -19.24
C SER A 191 -19.87 1.42 -19.83
N THR A 192 -19.54 2.64 -20.29
CA THR A 192 -18.17 3.00 -20.66
C THR A 192 -17.34 3.35 -19.41
N ALA A 193 -16.03 3.25 -19.52
CA ALA A 193 -15.18 3.71 -18.43
C ALA A 193 -15.04 5.23 -18.50
N ARG A 194 -15.25 5.87 -17.34
CA ARG A 194 -14.99 7.28 -17.11
C ARG A 194 -13.89 7.40 -16.06
N VAL A 195 -12.97 8.31 -16.28
CA VAL A 195 -11.96 8.70 -15.29
C VAL A 195 -12.28 10.09 -14.75
N ASP A 196 -12.33 10.20 -13.43
CA ASP A 196 -12.47 11.45 -12.69
C ASP A 196 -11.13 11.81 -12.09
N TYR A 197 -10.65 13.02 -12.35
CA TYR A 197 -9.39 13.57 -11.85
C TYR A 197 -9.67 14.45 -10.63
N TYR A 198 -9.05 14.10 -9.52
CA TYR A 198 -9.13 14.83 -8.25
C TYR A 198 -7.78 15.43 -7.92
N ASP A 199 -7.80 16.63 -7.41
CA ASP A 199 -6.66 17.38 -6.93
C ASP A 199 -6.99 18.04 -5.59
N TRP A 200 -5.99 18.19 -4.75
CA TRP A 200 -6.10 18.87 -3.46
C TRP A 200 -6.03 20.38 -3.67
N ASP A 201 -7.08 21.06 -3.30
CA ASP A 201 -7.21 22.49 -3.42
C ASP A 201 -8.12 23.03 -2.31
N ASP A 202 -7.78 24.19 -1.75
CA ASP A 202 -8.57 24.87 -0.71
C ASP A 202 -8.94 23.97 0.49
N GLY A 203 -7.98 23.08 0.89
CA GLY A 203 -8.13 22.20 2.06
C GLY A 203 -9.01 20.97 1.83
N ALA A 204 -9.30 20.58 0.59
CA ALA A 204 -10.08 19.40 0.28
C ALA A 204 -9.74 18.77 -1.09
N LEU A 205 -10.12 17.51 -1.28
CA LEU A 205 -10.05 16.83 -2.57
C LEU A 205 -11.23 17.25 -3.46
N HIS A 206 -10.94 17.90 -4.57
CA HIS A 206 -11.93 18.36 -5.54
C HIS A 206 -11.83 17.64 -6.87
N ALA A 207 -12.96 17.18 -7.41
CA ALA A 207 -13.04 16.74 -8.79
C ALA A 207 -12.83 17.93 -9.74
N LYS A 208 -11.74 17.94 -10.47
CA LYS A 208 -11.35 19.04 -11.37
C LYS A 208 -11.80 18.82 -12.81
N SER A 209 -11.75 17.60 -13.28
CA SER A 209 -12.21 17.24 -14.63
C SER A 209 -12.52 15.75 -14.74
N SER A 210 -13.27 15.37 -15.75
CA SER A 210 -13.50 13.98 -16.10
C SER A 210 -13.48 13.78 -17.61
N LEU A 211 -13.16 12.56 -18.03
CA LEU A 211 -13.22 12.15 -19.43
C LEU A 211 -13.61 10.67 -19.58
N ARG A 212 -14.15 10.30 -20.74
CA ARG A 212 -14.41 8.92 -21.10
C ARG A 212 -13.16 8.25 -21.65
N LEU A 213 -12.99 6.97 -21.32
CA LEU A 213 -11.95 6.12 -21.87
C LEU A 213 -12.43 5.38 -23.12
N SER A 214 -11.48 4.87 -23.89
CA SER A 214 -11.76 4.15 -25.14
C SER A 214 -12.34 2.75 -24.91
N ALA A 215 -12.09 2.14 -23.75
CA ALA A 215 -12.59 0.81 -23.38
C ALA A 215 -13.55 0.89 -22.19
N SER A 216 -14.40 -0.13 -22.01
CA SER A 216 -15.24 -0.26 -20.84
C SER A 216 -14.41 -0.68 -19.60
N VAL A 217 -14.97 -0.49 -18.40
CA VAL A 217 -14.29 -0.89 -17.16
C VAL A 217 -13.93 -2.38 -17.14
N ALA A 218 -14.83 -3.24 -17.65
CA ALA A 218 -14.63 -4.68 -17.68
C ALA A 218 -13.45 -5.09 -18.59
N GLU A 219 -13.18 -4.30 -19.61
CA GLU A 219 -12.15 -4.55 -20.61
C GLU A 219 -10.81 -3.86 -20.31
N LEU A 220 -10.71 -3.13 -19.20
CA LEU A 220 -9.45 -2.51 -18.78
C LEU A 220 -8.49 -3.58 -18.26
N SER A 221 -7.32 -3.67 -18.87
CA SER A 221 -6.30 -4.66 -18.50
C SER A 221 -5.20 -4.08 -17.61
N ARG A 222 -4.75 -2.85 -17.85
CA ARG A 222 -3.59 -2.26 -17.16
C ARG A 222 -3.74 -0.75 -16.97
N LEU A 223 -3.29 -0.29 -15.78
CA LEU A 223 -2.97 1.10 -15.50
C LEU A 223 -1.47 1.20 -15.21
N THR A 224 -0.77 2.11 -15.88
CA THR A 224 0.68 2.29 -15.72
C THR A 224 1.00 3.78 -15.70
N ALA A 225 1.60 4.28 -14.63
CA ALA A 225 2.17 5.61 -14.61
C ALA A 225 3.45 5.64 -15.45
N GLY A 226 3.70 6.75 -16.11
CA GLY A 226 4.88 6.95 -16.94
C GLY A 226 5.19 8.42 -17.15
N THR A 227 6.25 8.68 -17.89
CA THR A 227 6.66 10.04 -18.26
C THR A 227 6.73 10.15 -19.76
N LEU A 228 6.14 11.19 -20.30
CA LEU A 228 6.21 11.51 -21.73
C LEU A 228 7.59 12.04 -22.10
N THR A 229 7.91 12.06 -23.39
CA THR A 229 9.21 12.56 -23.90
C THR A 229 9.49 14.01 -23.49
N GLY A 230 8.43 14.81 -23.29
CA GLY A 230 8.52 16.19 -22.79
C GLY A 230 8.78 16.31 -21.28
N GLY A 231 8.87 15.21 -20.54
CA GLY A 231 9.08 15.20 -19.09
C GLY A 231 7.78 15.27 -18.28
N GLU A 232 6.62 15.37 -18.92
CA GLU A 232 5.31 15.39 -18.26
C GLU A 232 4.92 13.99 -17.78
N ASN A 233 4.34 13.88 -16.61
CA ASN A 233 3.80 12.63 -16.10
C ASN A 233 2.46 12.30 -16.77
N ALA A 234 2.18 11.02 -16.95
CA ALA A 234 0.97 10.53 -17.58
C ALA A 234 0.53 9.17 -17.02
N LEU A 235 -0.77 8.91 -17.06
CA LEU A 235 -1.33 7.59 -16.79
C LEU A 235 -1.69 6.91 -18.13
N PHE A 236 -1.13 5.74 -18.36
CA PHE A 236 -1.45 4.88 -19.51
C PHE A 236 -2.50 3.88 -19.08
N VAL A 237 -3.66 3.91 -19.74
CA VAL A 237 -4.79 3.03 -19.47
C VAL A 237 -5.00 2.13 -20.66
N THR A 238 -4.61 0.86 -20.53
CA THR A 238 -4.74 -0.13 -21.62
C THR A 238 -6.00 -0.97 -21.43
N GLY A 239 -6.72 -1.18 -22.49
CA GLY A 239 -7.92 -2.00 -22.52
C GLY A 239 -8.19 -2.56 -23.92
N VAL A 240 -9.33 -3.25 -24.05
CA VAL A 240 -9.82 -3.80 -25.32
C VAL A 240 -11.15 -3.14 -25.64
N THR A 241 -11.33 -2.68 -26.87
CA THR A 241 -12.61 -2.10 -27.33
C THR A 241 -13.62 -3.19 -27.70
N GLY A 242 -14.88 -2.83 -27.89
CA GLY A 242 -15.92 -3.75 -28.33
C GLY A 242 -15.63 -4.45 -29.66
N ASP A 243 -14.75 -3.89 -30.48
CA ASP A 243 -14.28 -4.48 -31.75
C ASP A 243 -13.03 -5.38 -31.57
N ASN A 244 -12.69 -5.73 -30.34
CA ASN A 244 -11.52 -6.56 -29.98
C ASN A 244 -10.16 -5.92 -30.30
N LEU A 245 -10.09 -4.59 -30.38
CA LEU A 245 -8.84 -3.86 -30.60
C LEU A 245 -8.22 -3.46 -29.25
N THR A 246 -6.94 -3.78 -29.07
CA THR A 246 -6.19 -3.26 -27.91
C THR A 246 -5.93 -1.77 -28.12
N VAL A 247 -6.35 -0.97 -27.15
CA VAL A 247 -6.15 0.48 -27.12
C VAL A 247 -5.41 0.88 -25.86
N THR A 248 -4.69 1.98 -25.94
CA THR A 248 -4.08 2.60 -24.76
C THR A 248 -4.41 4.08 -24.77
N ASP A 249 -5.25 4.49 -23.83
CA ASP A 249 -5.47 5.89 -23.55
C ASP A 249 -4.25 6.45 -22.80
N VAL A 250 -3.81 7.64 -23.16
CA VAL A 250 -2.70 8.34 -22.52
C VAL A 250 -3.23 9.61 -21.87
N LEU A 251 -3.36 9.55 -20.57
CA LEU A 251 -3.96 10.63 -19.78
C LEU A 251 -2.86 11.54 -19.24
N ALA A 252 -2.93 12.81 -19.60
CA ALA A 252 -2.00 13.85 -19.14
C ALA A 252 -2.75 15.13 -18.83
N LEU A 253 -2.15 15.99 -17.99
CA LEU A 253 -2.72 17.32 -17.72
C LEU A 253 -2.28 18.31 -18.80
N LYS A 254 -3.24 19.00 -19.37
CA LYS A 254 -3.03 20.11 -20.30
C LYS A 254 -3.86 21.30 -19.86
N GLY A 255 -3.19 22.37 -19.47
CA GLY A 255 -3.86 23.56 -18.94
C GLY A 255 -4.70 23.30 -17.69
N GLY A 256 -4.22 22.42 -16.79
CA GLY A 256 -4.90 22.06 -15.54
C GLY A 256 -6.11 21.12 -15.70
N ARG A 257 -6.30 20.54 -16.89
CA ARG A 257 -7.39 19.60 -17.18
C ARG A 257 -6.85 18.27 -17.68
N LEU A 258 -7.47 17.19 -17.27
CA LEU A 258 -7.16 15.86 -17.77
C LEU A 258 -7.58 15.74 -19.24
N GLN A 259 -6.66 15.29 -20.08
CA GLN A 259 -6.90 15.02 -21.50
C GLN A 259 -6.35 13.65 -21.90
N ASN A 260 -7.04 13.00 -22.82
CA ASN A 260 -6.52 11.82 -23.49
C ASN A 260 -5.75 12.28 -24.74
N ILE A 261 -4.43 12.31 -24.64
CA ILE A 261 -3.56 12.79 -25.72
C ILE A 261 -3.30 11.74 -26.81
N ALA A 262 -3.73 10.47 -26.60
CA ALA A 262 -3.70 9.44 -27.64
C ALA A 262 -4.83 9.64 -28.68
N LEU A 263 -5.94 10.29 -28.29
CA LEU A 263 -7.04 10.63 -29.21
C LEU A 263 -6.64 11.82 -30.09
N GLY A 264 -6.27 11.57 -31.35
CA GLY A 264 -5.92 12.58 -32.32
C GLY A 264 -4.42 12.73 -32.62
N ALA A 265 -3.58 11.96 -31.97
CA ALA A 265 -2.21 11.75 -32.41
C ALA A 265 -2.17 10.50 -33.29
N ASP A 266 -1.46 10.57 -34.43
CA ASP A 266 -1.04 9.34 -35.10
C ASP A 266 -0.35 8.47 -34.06
N ALA A 267 -0.75 7.20 -33.94
CA ALA A 267 -0.26 6.25 -32.92
C ALA A 267 1.28 6.14 -32.90
N ASN A 268 1.96 6.62 -33.92
CA ASN A 268 3.42 6.71 -34.04
C ASN A 268 4.03 7.97 -33.37
N GLN A 269 3.23 8.89 -32.85
CA GLN A 269 3.71 10.19 -32.34
C GLN A 269 3.62 10.37 -30.82
N VAL A 270 3.23 9.36 -30.07
CA VAL A 270 3.23 9.40 -28.60
C VAL A 270 4.43 8.60 -28.07
N PRO A 271 5.64 9.16 -28.12
CA PRO A 271 6.79 8.49 -27.53
C PRO A 271 6.67 8.60 -26.01
N ALA A 272 6.37 7.49 -25.36
CA ALA A 272 6.33 7.39 -23.93
C ALA A 272 7.50 6.54 -23.45
N VAL A 273 8.25 7.05 -22.50
CA VAL A 273 9.15 6.25 -21.68
C VAL A 273 8.33 5.75 -20.50
N LEU A 274 7.89 4.50 -20.57
CA LEU A 274 7.29 3.84 -19.43
C LEU A 274 8.35 3.74 -18.34
N ARG A 275 8.10 4.30 -17.15
CA ARG A 275 8.97 4.07 -16.00
C ARG A 275 8.90 2.61 -15.61
N SER A 276 10.03 1.92 -15.79
CA SER A 276 10.19 0.53 -15.33
C SER A 276 10.27 0.41 -13.80
N ASP A 277 10.28 1.52 -13.10
CA ASP A 277 10.51 1.62 -11.65
C ASP A 277 9.22 1.46 -10.83
N LEU A 278 8.06 1.36 -11.45
CA LEU A 278 6.91 0.69 -10.83
C LEU A 278 7.19 -0.82 -10.72
N LYS A 279 8.47 -1.15 -10.51
CA LYS A 279 8.88 -2.43 -10.01
C LYS A 279 8.18 -2.63 -8.68
N LYS A 280 7.25 -3.61 -8.71
CA LYS A 280 6.97 -4.51 -7.61
C LYS A 280 7.79 -4.15 -6.36
N ARG A 281 7.22 -3.35 -5.51
CA ARG A 281 7.50 -3.35 -4.11
C ARG A 281 6.34 -3.98 -3.39
#